data_5fa264fb760e305b61bb1253f18982c0
#
_entry.id   5fa264fb760e305b61bb1253f18982c0
#
_cell.length_a   1.000
_cell.length_b   1.000
_cell.length_c   1.000
_cell.angle_alpha   90.00
_cell.angle_beta   90.00
_cell.angle_gamma   90.00
#
_symmetry.space_group_name_H-M   'P 1'
#
loop_
_entity.id
_entity.type
_entity.pdbx_description
1 polymer ?
#
loop_
_entity_poly.entity_id
_entity_poly.type
_entity_poly.pdbx_seq_one_letter_code
_entity_poly.pdbx_strand_id
1 'polypeptide(L)'
;MMRHAKIDRQTTETKIVLDLSIDGQGASSINTKIPFFDHMLTLFARHSLCDLSVQADGDIEVDLHHTVEDTGIALGQAFAKALGDKRGIRRYGHAYLPMDETLARVVVDFSGRPFLDYRAPTGVATIGTAFSFTLIEEFLRAFSIHAGINLHAEILYGRDAHHMAEAIFKGLAKAVDQACQIDPRVSGVPSTKGTLSH
;
A
#
# COMPACT_ATOMS: atom_id res chain seq x y z
N MET A 1 -10.91 -5.33 -19.66
CA MET A 1 -11.18 -6.29 -18.55
C MET A 1 -10.87 -5.56 -17.27
N MET A 2 -11.78 -5.52 -16.30
CA MET A 2 -11.57 -4.79 -15.04
C MET A 2 -10.52 -5.52 -14.21
N ARG A 3 -9.45 -4.82 -13.77
CA ARG A 3 -8.36 -5.39 -12.95
C ARG A 3 -8.82 -5.45 -11.49
N HIS A 4 -9.34 -6.61 -11.13
CA HIS A 4 -10.03 -6.84 -9.86
C HIS A 4 -9.51 -8.11 -9.18
N ALA A 5 -9.45 -8.10 -7.85
CA ALA A 5 -9.11 -9.27 -7.05
C ALA A 5 -9.80 -9.24 -5.69
N LYS A 6 -10.20 -10.43 -5.26
CA LYS A 6 -10.67 -10.68 -3.90
C LYS A 6 -9.69 -11.62 -3.20
N ILE A 7 -9.35 -11.29 -1.95
CA ILE A 7 -8.51 -12.07 -1.04
C ILE A 7 -9.35 -12.40 0.20
N ASP A 8 -9.32 -13.66 0.58
CA ASP A 8 -9.84 -14.16 1.86
C ASP A 8 -8.66 -14.85 2.56
N ARG A 9 -8.15 -14.22 3.61
CA ARG A 9 -6.99 -14.67 4.37
C ARG A 9 -7.41 -14.95 5.80
N GLN A 10 -7.13 -16.14 6.26
CA GLN A 10 -7.40 -16.54 7.65
C GLN A 10 -6.17 -17.23 8.25
N THR A 11 -5.79 -16.77 9.41
CA THR A 11 -4.76 -17.37 10.29
C THR A 11 -5.38 -17.70 11.64
N THR A 12 -4.57 -18.06 12.63
CA THR A 12 -5.03 -18.16 14.02
C THR A 12 -5.18 -16.79 14.69
N GLU A 13 -4.57 -15.75 14.13
CA GLU A 13 -4.47 -14.40 14.70
C GLU A 13 -5.41 -13.42 14.02
N THR A 14 -5.66 -13.60 12.71
CA THR A 14 -6.45 -12.66 11.92
C THR A 14 -7.39 -13.35 10.94
N LYS A 15 -8.50 -12.67 10.62
CA LYS A 15 -9.36 -12.99 9.48
C LYS A 15 -9.59 -11.73 8.65
N ILE A 16 -9.17 -11.74 7.39
CA ILE A 16 -9.22 -10.58 6.51
C ILE A 16 -9.91 -10.93 5.21
N VAL A 17 -10.96 -10.19 4.88
CA VAL A 17 -11.61 -10.21 3.57
C VAL A 17 -11.34 -8.87 2.91
N LEU A 18 -10.66 -8.91 1.76
CA LEU A 18 -10.27 -7.73 1.00
C LEU A 18 -10.75 -7.85 -0.44
N ASP A 19 -11.34 -6.77 -0.95
CA ASP A 19 -11.79 -6.65 -2.34
C ASP A 19 -11.18 -5.39 -2.95
N LEU A 20 -10.49 -5.53 -4.09
CA LEU A 20 -9.75 -4.46 -4.76
C LEU A 20 -10.14 -4.39 -6.23
N SER A 21 -10.53 -3.20 -6.69
CA SER A 21 -10.59 -2.82 -8.10
C SER A 21 -9.56 -1.73 -8.40
N ILE A 22 -8.55 -2.02 -9.22
CA ILE A 22 -7.50 -1.04 -9.56
C ILE A 22 -8.08 0.10 -10.40
N ASP A 23 -8.97 -0.21 -11.34
CA ASP A 23 -9.62 0.73 -12.23
C ASP A 23 -10.91 1.29 -11.59
N GLY A 24 -10.81 1.84 -10.38
CA GLY A 24 -11.91 2.36 -9.59
C GLY A 24 -12.05 3.87 -9.65
N GLN A 25 -12.75 4.42 -8.65
CA GLN A 25 -12.98 5.86 -8.44
C GLN A 25 -12.55 6.32 -7.04
N GLY A 26 -11.87 5.46 -6.29
CA GLY A 26 -11.45 5.73 -4.92
C GLY A 26 -12.56 5.54 -3.90
N ALA A 27 -13.54 4.69 -4.19
CA ALA A 27 -14.54 4.27 -3.22
C ALA A 27 -13.92 3.35 -2.17
N SER A 28 -14.32 3.49 -0.90
CA SER A 28 -13.77 2.67 0.17
C SER A 28 -14.82 2.24 1.18
N SER A 29 -14.66 1.01 1.71
CA SER A 29 -15.41 0.46 2.84
C SER A 29 -14.43 -0.27 3.74
N ILE A 30 -13.88 0.41 4.73
CA ILE A 30 -12.77 -0.06 5.55
C ILE A 30 -13.21 -0.25 6.99
N ASN A 31 -12.92 -1.41 7.57
CA ASN A 31 -13.11 -1.70 8.97
C ASN A 31 -12.06 -2.72 9.43
N THR A 32 -11.00 -2.24 10.05
CA THR A 32 -9.95 -3.06 10.68
C THR A 32 -10.04 -3.07 12.20
N LYS A 33 -11.03 -2.36 12.75
CA LYS A 33 -11.16 -2.06 14.19
C LYS A 33 -10.02 -1.18 14.75
N ILE A 34 -9.16 -0.64 13.88
CA ILE A 34 -8.06 0.27 14.21
C ILE A 34 -8.35 1.61 13.52
N PRO A 35 -8.98 2.58 14.18
CA PRO A 35 -9.52 3.79 13.55
C PRO A 35 -8.48 4.59 12.74
N PHE A 36 -7.25 4.70 13.26
CA PHE A 36 -6.18 5.39 12.54
C PHE A 36 -5.77 4.64 11.27
N PHE A 37 -5.69 3.32 11.33
CA PHE A 37 -5.33 2.51 10.16
C PHE A 37 -6.47 2.50 9.12
N ASP A 38 -7.73 2.49 9.56
CA ASP A 38 -8.89 2.65 8.67
C ASP A 38 -8.82 3.98 7.91
N HIS A 39 -8.40 5.05 8.60
CA HIS A 39 -8.17 6.35 7.97
C HIS A 39 -7.04 6.28 6.93
N MET A 40 -5.91 5.64 7.24
CA MET A 40 -4.79 5.47 6.30
C MET A 40 -5.19 4.70 5.03
N LEU A 41 -5.92 3.60 5.18
CA LEU A 41 -6.40 2.80 4.04
C LEU A 41 -7.46 3.55 3.22
N THR A 42 -8.30 4.36 3.86
CA THR A 42 -9.26 5.24 3.18
C THR A 42 -8.53 6.29 2.33
N LEU A 43 -7.47 6.91 2.87
CA LEU A 43 -6.62 7.83 2.12
C LEU A 43 -5.94 7.12 0.94
N PHE A 44 -5.42 5.90 1.17
CA PHE A 44 -4.83 5.10 0.11
C PHE A 44 -5.83 4.87 -1.03
N ALA A 45 -7.02 4.37 -0.74
CA ALA A 45 -8.06 4.14 -1.75
C ALA A 45 -8.40 5.42 -2.51
N ARG A 46 -8.67 6.51 -1.76
CA ARG A 46 -9.07 7.79 -2.35
C ARG A 46 -8.03 8.38 -3.28
N HIS A 47 -6.76 8.33 -2.91
CA HIS A 47 -5.67 8.95 -3.67
C HIS A 47 -5.09 8.05 -4.77
N SER A 48 -5.24 6.73 -4.67
CA SER A 48 -4.88 5.79 -5.73
C SER A 48 -5.98 5.61 -6.77
N LEU A 49 -7.19 6.11 -6.50
CA LEU A 49 -8.40 5.87 -7.29
C LEU A 49 -8.80 4.39 -7.39
N CYS A 50 -8.20 3.50 -6.59
CA CYS A 50 -8.66 2.13 -6.45
C CYS A 50 -9.93 2.08 -5.61
N ASP A 51 -10.91 1.24 -5.99
CA ASP A 51 -11.99 0.91 -5.07
C ASP A 51 -11.50 -0.20 -4.14
N LEU A 52 -11.65 0.00 -2.83
CA LEU A 52 -11.09 -0.88 -1.80
C LEU A 52 -12.09 -1.16 -0.70
N SER A 53 -12.39 -2.45 -0.48
CA SER A 53 -13.12 -2.92 0.71
C SER A 53 -12.20 -3.78 1.56
N VAL A 54 -12.16 -3.51 2.86
CA VAL A 54 -11.39 -4.29 3.84
C VAL A 54 -12.23 -4.53 5.07
N GLN A 55 -12.40 -5.81 5.41
CA GLN A 55 -12.95 -6.24 6.69
C GLN A 55 -11.90 -7.10 7.37
N ALA A 56 -11.35 -6.62 8.47
CA ALA A 56 -10.34 -7.34 9.24
C ALA A 56 -10.81 -7.54 10.68
N ASP A 57 -10.64 -8.75 11.16
CA ASP A 57 -10.87 -9.17 12.54
C ASP A 57 -9.59 -9.84 13.03
N GLY A 58 -8.84 -9.16 13.89
CA GLY A 58 -7.57 -9.64 14.44
C GLY A 58 -7.54 -9.50 15.95
N ASP A 59 -6.52 -10.08 16.56
CA ASP A 59 -6.25 -10.12 17.99
C ASP A 59 -5.68 -8.80 18.54
N ILE A 60 -6.38 -7.68 18.24
CA ILE A 60 -5.96 -6.30 18.58
C ILE A 60 -5.79 -6.07 20.09
N GLU A 61 -6.31 -6.93 20.94
CA GLU A 61 -6.08 -6.96 22.38
C GLU A 61 -4.66 -7.42 22.76
N VAL A 62 -3.96 -8.13 21.86
CA VAL A 62 -2.54 -8.47 21.99
C VAL A 62 -1.71 -7.25 21.62
N ASP A 63 -1.78 -6.85 20.36
CA ASP A 63 -1.34 -5.57 19.83
C ASP A 63 -1.93 -5.34 18.42
N LEU A 64 -1.53 -4.26 17.73
CA LEU A 64 -2.05 -3.94 16.41
C LEU A 64 -1.23 -4.56 15.26
N HIS A 65 -0.10 -5.22 15.57
CA HIS A 65 0.91 -5.66 14.59
C HIS A 65 0.33 -6.65 13.59
N HIS A 66 -0.25 -7.76 14.09
CA HIS A 66 -0.76 -8.83 13.22
C HIS A 66 -1.82 -8.32 12.24
N THR A 67 -2.75 -7.48 12.71
CA THR A 67 -3.81 -6.92 11.86
C THR A 67 -3.24 -6.00 10.78
N VAL A 68 -2.26 -5.16 11.11
CA VAL A 68 -1.64 -4.22 10.18
C VAL A 68 -0.79 -4.96 9.14
N GLU A 69 0.05 -5.91 9.58
CA GLU A 69 0.89 -6.72 8.70
C GLU A 69 0.04 -7.55 7.75
N ASP A 70 -0.92 -8.33 8.27
CA ASP A 70 -1.74 -9.23 7.48
C ASP A 70 -2.65 -8.48 6.47
N THR A 71 -3.07 -7.26 6.81
CA THR A 71 -3.76 -6.38 5.85
C THR A 71 -2.82 -5.95 4.73
N GLY A 72 -1.55 -5.64 5.04
CA GLY A 72 -0.51 -5.38 4.05
C GLY A 72 -0.26 -6.57 3.12
N ILE A 73 -0.21 -7.79 3.68
CA ILE A 73 -0.12 -9.05 2.92
C ILE A 73 -1.31 -9.18 1.97
N ALA A 74 -2.54 -9.05 2.49
CA ALA A 74 -3.76 -9.21 1.69
C ALA A 74 -3.85 -8.17 0.57
N LEU A 75 -3.50 -6.91 0.85
CA LEU A 75 -3.49 -5.84 -0.17
C LEU A 75 -2.43 -6.11 -1.24
N GLY A 76 -1.22 -6.53 -0.85
CA GLY A 76 -0.16 -6.90 -1.79
C GLY A 76 -0.56 -8.04 -2.71
N GLN A 77 -1.14 -9.10 -2.15
CA GLN A 77 -1.68 -10.24 -2.93
C GLN A 77 -2.79 -9.81 -3.89
N ALA A 78 -3.68 -8.90 -3.47
CA ALA A 78 -4.73 -8.37 -4.31
C ALA A 78 -4.16 -7.61 -5.52
N PHE A 79 -3.16 -6.74 -5.32
CA PHE A 79 -2.46 -6.05 -6.42
C PHE A 79 -1.77 -7.04 -7.36
N ALA A 80 -1.02 -8.00 -6.84
CA ALA A 80 -0.35 -9.02 -7.67
C ALA A 80 -1.35 -9.79 -8.53
N LYS A 81 -2.48 -10.22 -7.93
CA LYS A 81 -3.54 -10.97 -8.62
C LYS A 81 -4.28 -10.12 -9.66
N ALA A 82 -4.63 -8.88 -9.32
CA ALA A 82 -5.37 -7.98 -10.21
C ALA A 82 -4.54 -7.50 -11.41
N LEU A 83 -3.22 -7.31 -11.23
CA LEU A 83 -2.31 -6.91 -12.30
C LEU A 83 -1.89 -8.07 -13.21
N GLY A 84 -1.98 -9.32 -12.74
CA GLY A 84 -1.61 -10.50 -13.50
C GLY A 84 -0.18 -10.41 -14.06
N ASP A 85 -0.05 -10.52 -15.38
CA ASP A 85 1.24 -10.45 -16.08
C ASP A 85 1.79 -9.02 -16.27
N LYS A 86 1.07 -8.01 -15.77
CA LYS A 86 1.46 -6.59 -15.79
C LYS A 86 1.62 -5.99 -17.20
N ARG A 87 0.86 -6.52 -18.19
CA ARG A 87 0.88 -6.01 -19.56
C ARG A 87 0.37 -4.59 -19.63
N GLY A 88 1.06 -3.76 -20.42
CA GLY A 88 0.63 -2.42 -20.77
C GLY A 88 0.69 -1.40 -19.63
N ILE A 89 1.10 -1.76 -18.41
CA ILE A 89 1.22 -0.79 -17.33
C ILE A 89 2.45 0.10 -17.51
N ARG A 90 2.43 1.29 -16.87
CA ARG A 90 3.62 2.16 -16.79
C ARG A 90 4.75 1.55 -15.99
N ARG A 91 4.43 0.66 -15.04
CA ARG A 91 5.35 -0.06 -14.17
C ARG A 91 5.98 0.78 -13.08
N TYR A 92 6.43 1.99 -13.37
CA TYR A 92 7.06 2.91 -12.42
C TYR A 92 6.12 4.02 -12.01
N GLY A 93 6.16 4.39 -10.74
CA GLY A 93 5.44 5.52 -10.22
C GLY A 93 6.17 6.19 -9.07
N HIS A 94 5.97 7.49 -8.91
CA HIS A 94 6.58 8.25 -7.83
C HIS A 94 5.71 9.41 -7.41
N ALA A 95 5.89 9.86 -6.17
CA ALA A 95 5.27 11.06 -5.65
C ALA A 95 6.19 11.76 -4.66
N TYR A 96 6.25 13.08 -4.74
CA TYR A 96 6.59 13.94 -3.62
C TYR A 96 5.28 14.45 -3.05
N LEU A 97 5.04 14.21 -1.76
CA LEU A 97 3.76 14.52 -1.15
C LEU A 97 3.94 15.38 0.10
N PRO A 98 3.46 16.64 0.06
CA PRO A 98 3.44 17.50 1.24
C PRO A 98 2.23 17.20 2.11
N MET A 99 2.39 17.30 3.41
CA MET A 99 1.33 17.36 4.41
C MET A 99 1.75 18.39 5.46
N ASP A 100 1.25 19.61 5.31
CA ASP A 100 1.64 20.79 6.07
C ASP A 100 3.17 20.95 6.16
N GLU A 101 3.78 20.74 7.33
CA GLU A 101 5.21 20.85 7.57
C GLU A 101 6.02 19.61 7.16
N THR A 102 5.33 18.57 6.68
CA THR A 102 5.94 17.29 6.30
C THR A 102 6.08 17.17 4.79
N LEU A 103 7.18 16.60 4.32
CA LEU A 103 7.36 16.17 2.94
C LEU A 103 7.83 14.72 2.91
N ALA A 104 7.10 13.89 2.18
CA ALA A 104 7.49 12.51 1.88
C ALA A 104 7.85 12.33 0.39
N ARG A 105 8.71 11.35 0.11
CA ARG A 105 8.98 10.84 -1.23
C ARG A 105 8.67 9.35 -1.27
N VAL A 106 7.87 8.92 -2.24
CA VAL A 106 7.55 7.50 -2.44
C VAL A 106 7.78 7.14 -3.91
N VAL A 107 8.48 6.02 -4.14
CA VAL A 107 8.79 5.51 -5.49
C VAL A 107 8.49 4.02 -5.53
N VAL A 108 7.81 3.54 -6.58
CA VAL A 108 7.50 2.13 -6.79
C VAL A 108 7.96 1.63 -8.16
N ASP A 109 8.38 0.35 -8.20
CA ASP A 109 8.59 -0.42 -9.43
C ASP A 109 7.88 -1.78 -9.29
N PHE A 110 6.87 -2.05 -10.11
CA PHE A 110 6.18 -3.35 -10.16
C PHE A 110 7.05 -4.41 -10.85
N SER A 111 8.27 -4.57 -10.39
CA SER A 111 9.34 -5.37 -10.99
C SER A 111 9.15 -6.89 -10.87
N GLY A 112 8.26 -7.37 -9.99
CA GLY A 112 8.20 -8.77 -9.56
C GLY A 112 9.28 -9.16 -8.53
N ARG A 113 10.16 -8.26 -8.15
CA ARG A 113 11.23 -8.46 -7.17
C ARG A 113 10.99 -7.59 -5.94
N PRO A 114 10.52 -8.17 -4.83
CA PRO A 114 10.20 -7.40 -3.63
C PRO A 114 11.45 -6.77 -3.01
N PHE A 115 11.33 -5.51 -2.63
CA PHE A 115 12.34 -4.79 -1.86
C PHE A 115 11.70 -3.59 -1.18
N LEU A 116 12.02 -3.33 0.07
CA LEU A 116 11.64 -2.13 0.79
C LEU A 116 12.88 -1.36 1.25
N ASP A 117 12.98 -0.08 0.89
CA ASP A 117 13.84 0.91 1.55
C ASP A 117 12.93 1.95 2.23
N TYR A 118 12.81 1.84 3.55
CA TYR A 118 12.02 2.76 4.37
C TYR A 118 12.92 3.64 5.21
N ARG A 119 12.75 4.95 5.08
CA ARG A 119 13.52 5.95 5.81
C ARG A 119 12.60 6.96 6.49
N ALA A 120 12.58 6.92 7.81
CA ALA A 120 11.82 7.84 8.62
C ALA A 120 12.65 8.26 9.85
N PRO A 121 12.33 9.38 10.49
CA PRO A 121 13.00 9.80 11.72
C PRO A 121 12.88 8.71 12.80
N THR A 122 13.98 8.46 13.51
CA THR A 122 14.00 7.54 14.64
C THR A 122 13.36 8.17 15.88
N GLY A 123 12.77 7.35 16.75
CA GLY A 123 12.18 7.82 18.01
C GLY A 123 10.81 8.48 17.86
N VAL A 124 10.19 8.38 16.68
CA VAL A 124 8.80 8.78 16.51
C VAL A 124 7.91 7.80 17.26
N ALA A 125 7.14 8.36 18.17
CA ALA A 125 6.35 7.58 19.12
C ALA A 125 5.01 7.10 18.51
N THR A 126 4.02 6.98 19.36
CA THR A 126 2.64 6.55 19.05
C THR A 126 1.84 7.69 18.41
N ILE A 127 1.05 7.38 17.42
CA ILE A 127 0.05 8.28 16.83
C ILE A 127 -1.27 8.06 17.58
N GLY A 128 -1.88 9.17 18.03
CA GLY A 128 -3.07 9.10 18.86
C GLY A 128 -2.80 8.34 20.15
N THR A 129 -3.67 7.38 20.50
CA THR A 129 -3.60 6.66 21.79
C THR A 129 -2.90 5.31 21.71
N ALA A 130 -2.76 4.69 20.53
CA ALA A 130 -2.30 3.31 20.44
C ALA A 130 -1.54 2.92 19.18
N PHE A 131 -1.58 3.71 18.10
CA PHE A 131 -0.96 3.30 16.84
C PHE A 131 0.54 3.63 16.85
N SER A 132 1.39 2.61 16.91
CA SER A 132 2.85 2.81 16.81
C SER A 132 3.24 3.23 15.40
N PHE A 133 4.10 4.25 15.28
CA PHE A 133 4.61 4.70 13.98
C PHE A 133 5.41 3.60 13.25
N THR A 134 5.99 2.65 13.98
CA THR A 134 6.72 1.49 13.41
C THR A 134 5.82 0.57 12.58
N LEU A 135 4.53 0.53 12.86
CA LEU A 135 3.57 -0.29 12.11
C LEU A 135 3.43 0.13 10.64
N ILE A 136 3.81 1.37 10.32
CA ILE A 136 3.85 1.83 8.92
C ILE A 136 4.90 1.03 8.14
N GLU A 137 6.09 0.83 8.72
CA GLU A 137 7.13 0.02 8.08
C GLU A 137 6.68 -1.43 7.88
N GLU A 138 6.02 -2.03 8.88
CA GLU A 138 5.53 -3.40 8.79
C GLU A 138 4.48 -3.55 7.69
N PHE A 139 3.51 -2.61 7.61
CA PHE A 139 2.54 -2.58 6.51
C PHE A 139 3.23 -2.47 5.13
N LEU A 140 4.17 -1.53 4.98
CA LEU A 140 4.88 -1.31 3.72
C LEU A 140 5.74 -2.52 3.32
N ARG A 141 6.36 -3.19 4.29
CA ARG A 141 7.14 -4.41 4.10
C ARG A 141 6.25 -5.54 3.58
N ALA A 142 5.17 -5.82 4.30
CA ALA A 142 4.20 -6.83 3.92
C ALA A 142 3.62 -6.56 2.53
N PHE A 143 3.20 -5.32 2.27
CA PHE A 143 2.69 -4.91 0.97
C PHE A 143 3.72 -5.09 -0.14
N SER A 144 4.96 -4.62 0.04
CA SER A 144 6.00 -4.70 -0.99
C SER A 144 6.36 -6.14 -1.35
N ILE A 145 6.44 -7.02 -0.35
CA ILE A 145 6.74 -8.45 -0.54
C ILE A 145 5.63 -9.11 -1.37
N HIS A 146 4.38 -8.92 -0.97
CA HIS A 146 3.26 -9.66 -1.56
C HIS A 146 2.73 -9.04 -2.86
N ALA A 147 2.96 -7.75 -3.10
CA ALA A 147 2.73 -7.13 -4.41
C ALA A 147 3.88 -7.40 -5.41
N GLY A 148 5.04 -7.86 -4.93
CA GLY A 148 6.23 -8.09 -5.75
C GLY A 148 6.80 -6.79 -6.31
N ILE A 149 6.94 -5.76 -5.46
CA ILE A 149 7.41 -4.44 -5.88
C ILE A 149 8.70 -4.03 -5.18
N ASN A 150 9.51 -3.21 -5.85
CA ASN A 150 10.46 -2.36 -5.14
C ASN A 150 9.69 -1.13 -4.65
N LEU A 151 9.79 -0.85 -3.36
CA LEU A 151 9.19 0.30 -2.70
C LEU A 151 10.25 1.09 -1.95
N HIS A 152 10.43 2.34 -2.32
CA HIS A 152 11.24 3.29 -1.58
C HIS A 152 10.31 4.35 -1.01
N ALA A 153 10.28 4.49 0.31
CA ALA A 153 9.44 5.43 1.03
C ALA A 153 10.29 6.20 2.06
N GLU A 154 10.33 7.51 1.96
CA GLU A 154 11.19 8.35 2.78
C GLU A 154 10.44 9.59 3.26
N ILE A 155 10.55 9.89 4.54
CA ILE A 155 10.22 11.20 5.11
C ILE A 155 11.45 12.08 4.97
N LEU A 156 11.38 13.06 4.07
CA LEU A 156 12.48 14.02 3.86
C LEU A 156 12.62 14.98 5.03
N TYR A 157 11.49 15.45 5.55
CA TYR A 157 11.36 16.22 6.77
C TYR A 157 9.92 16.21 7.27
N GLY A 158 9.73 16.43 8.55
CA GLY A 158 8.43 16.48 9.22
C GLY A 158 8.61 16.47 10.74
N ARG A 159 7.57 16.80 11.49
CA ARG A 159 7.58 16.83 12.95
C ARG A 159 6.40 16.12 13.57
N ASP A 160 5.26 16.14 12.91
CA ASP A 160 4.04 15.48 13.37
C ASP A 160 3.95 14.05 12.81
N ALA A 161 3.85 13.06 13.70
CA ALA A 161 3.79 11.65 13.31
C ALA A 161 2.55 11.31 12.46
N HIS A 162 1.43 11.95 12.72
CA HIS A 162 0.20 11.79 11.93
C HIS A 162 0.42 12.31 10.51
N HIS A 163 0.99 13.52 10.36
CA HIS A 163 1.27 14.10 9.04
C HIS A 163 2.30 13.27 8.26
N MET A 164 3.32 12.72 8.95
CA MET A 164 4.28 11.82 8.32
C MET A 164 3.62 10.54 7.81
N ALA A 165 2.73 9.94 8.61
CA ALA A 165 1.98 8.74 8.21
C ALA A 165 1.09 9.02 6.99
N GLU A 166 0.29 10.10 7.03
CA GLU A 166 -0.56 10.50 5.91
C GLU A 166 0.25 10.76 4.65
N ALA A 167 1.37 11.48 4.75
CA ALA A 167 2.23 11.77 3.61
C ALA A 167 2.76 10.49 2.95
N ILE A 168 3.14 9.48 3.73
CA ILE A 168 3.56 8.16 3.22
C ILE A 168 2.40 7.44 2.52
N PHE A 169 1.23 7.32 3.16
CA PHE A 169 0.09 6.58 2.57
C PHE A 169 -0.46 7.25 1.32
N LYS A 170 -0.59 8.58 1.32
CA LYS A 170 -0.99 9.35 0.12
C LYS A 170 0.07 9.26 -0.98
N GLY A 171 1.36 9.32 -0.60
CA GLY A 171 2.48 9.16 -1.52
C GLY A 171 2.51 7.79 -2.17
N LEU A 172 2.32 6.72 -1.37
CA LEU A 172 2.19 5.35 -1.87
C LEU A 172 1.01 5.23 -2.83
N ALA A 173 -0.15 5.78 -2.47
CA ALA A 173 -1.34 5.77 -3.30
C ALA A 173 -1.08 6.41 -4.68
N LYS A 174 -0.46 7.61 -4.72
CA LYS A 174 -0.14 8.30 -5.97
C LYS A 174 0.92 7.57 -6.80
N ALA A 175 1.92 7.01 -6.17
CA ALA A 175 2.95 6.23 -6.86
C ALA A 175 2.36 4.94 -7.47
N VAL A 176 1.50 4.25 -6.74
CA VAL A 176 0.80 3.05 -7.21
C VAL A 176 -0.17 3.38 -8.35
N ASP A 177 -1.01 4.42 -8.21
CA ASP A 177 -1.89 4.89 -9.28
C ASP A 177 -1.11 5.12 -10.58
N GLN A 178 -0.04 5.91 -10.51
CA GLN A 178 0.80 6.19 -11.67
C GLN A 178 1.39 4.92 -12.29
N ALA A 179 1.93 4.01 -11.47
CA ALA A 179 2.57 2.79 -11.92
C ALA A 179 1.60 1.80 -12.58
N CYS A 180 0.36 1.74 -12.08
CA CYS A 180 -0.70 0.86 -12.57
C CYS A 180 -1.41 1.37 -13.82
N GLN A 181 -1.25 2.66 -14.19
CA GLN A 181 -1.90 3.21 -15.38
C GLN A 181 -1.48 2.45 -16.64
N ILE A 182 -2.46 2.16 -17.50
CA ILE A 182 -2.19 1.60 -18.83
C ILE A 182 -1.60 2.69 -19.72
N ASP A 183 -0.44 2.44 -20.29
CA ASP A 183 0.17 3.31 -21.31
C ASP A 183 -0.07 2.68 -22.69
N PRO A 184 -0.86 3.32 -23.57
CA PRO A 184 -1.18 2.76 -24.90
C PRO A 184 0.03 2.58 -25.81
N ARG A 185 1.18 3.17 -25.47
CA ARG A 185 2.44 3.02 -26.19
C ARG A 185 3.21 1.74 -25.76
N VAL A 186 2.82 1.11 -24.62
CA VAL A 186 3.46 -0.09 -24.09
C VAL A 186 2.73 -1.32 -24.62
N SER A 187 3.31 -1.99 -25.60
CA SER A 187 2.82 -3.28 -26.11
C SER A 187 3.48 -4.44 -25.33
N GLY A 188 2.68 -5.17 -24.54
CA GLY A 188 3.17 -6.33 -23.80
C GLY A 188 3.67 -5.96 -22.39
N VAL A 189 4.57 -6.79 -21.86
CA VAL A 189 5.16 -6.60 -20.52
C VAL A 189 6.27 -5.55 -20.61
N PRO A 190 6.28 -4.51 -19.76
CA PRO A 190 7.28 -3.44 -19.79
C PRO A 190 8.64 -3.90 -19.20
N SER A 191 9.26 -4.86 -19.85
CA SER A 191 10.53 -5.45 -19.42
C SER A 191 11.31 -5.97 -20.63
N THR A 192 12.61 -5.66 -20.70
CA THR A 192 13.52 -6.23 -21.70
C THR A 192 13.70 -7.75 -21.55
N LYS A 193 13.32 -8.32 -20.40
CA LYS A 193 13.32 -9.77 -20.14
C LYS A 193 12.04 -10.46 -20.62
N GLY A 194 11.01 -9.71 -21.07
CA GLY A 194 9.72 -10.23 -21.49
C GLY A 194 8.80 -10.69 -20.35
N THR A 195 9.26 -10.61 -19.09
CA THR A 195 8.49 -10.98 -17.89
C THR A 195 8.80 -10.07 -16.71
N LEU A 196 7.85 -9.92 -15.79
CA LEU A 196 7.97 -9.29 -14.47
C LEU A 196 7.50 -10.24 -13.35
N SER A 197 7.49 -11.52 -13.61
CA SER A 197 7.27 -12.59 -12.62
C SER A 197 8.58 -13.33 -12.34
N HIS A 198 8.72 -13.83 -11.13
CA HIS A 198 9.74 -14.80 -10.73
C HIS A 198 9.20 -16.21 -10.87
#